data_0387568f7c924f5a79abbae728aa8160
#
_entry.id   0387568f7c924f5a79abbae728aa8160
#
_cell.length_a   1.000
_cell.length_b   1.000
_cell.length_c   1.000
_cell.angle_alpha   90.00
_cell.angle_beta   90.00
_cell.angle_gamma   90.00
#
_symmetry.space_group_name_H-M   'P 1'
#
loop_
_entity.id
_entity.type
_entity.pdbx_description
1 polymer ?
#
loop_
_entity_poly.entity_id
_entity_poly.type
_entity_poly.pdbx_seq_one_letter_code
_entity_poly.pdbx_strand_id
1 'polypeptide(L)'
;MRIIKNVEENRNMQAYTYVSKGKFELREKPKPTLMQERDAIVKVTLASICSSDLHIKHGSVPRAVPGITVGHEMVGIVEEVGKAVTKVKPGDRVTVNVETFCGECFFCKKRVCE
;
A
#
# COMPACT_ATOMS: atom_id res chain seq x y z
N MET A 1 7.23 -31.85 22.92
CA MET A 1 8.10 -30.67 22.65
C MET A 1 7.41 -29.79 21.62
N ARG A 2 6.78 -28.70 22.04
CA ARG A 2 6.16 -27.74 21.14
C ARG A 2 7.25 -26.80 20.65
N ILE A 3 7.59 -26.88 19.36
CA ILE A 3 8.40 -25.86 18.69
C ILE A 3 7.50 -24.66 18.51
N ILE A 4 7.63 -23.65 19.36
CA ILE A 4 7.09 -22.32 19.13
C ILE A 4 8.00 -21.71 18.05
N LYS A 5 7.62 -21.84 16.78
CA LYS A 5 8.21 -21.03 15.72
C LYS A 5 7.87 -19.58 16.04
N ASN A 6 8.89 -18.76 16.16
CA ASN A 6 8.80 -17.33 16.42
C ASN A 6 7.80 -16.69 15.46
N VAL A 7 6.64 -16.32 15.99
CA VAL A 7 5.59 -15.57 15.27
C VAL A 7 6.01 -14.12 15.06
N GLU A 8 7.15 -13.70 15.60
CA GLU A 8 7.64 -12.31 15.51
C GLU A 8 8.33 -11.95 14.19
N GLU A 9 8.91 -12.94 13.48
CA GLU A 9 9.63 -12.66 12.22
C GLU A 9 8.75 -12.22 11.03
N ASN A 10 7.43 -12.27 11.17
CA ASN A 10 6.50 -12.00 10.06
C ASN A 10 5.66 -10.73 10.25
N ARG A 11 5.94 -9.91 11.26
CA ARG A 11 5.15 -8.71 11.58
C ARG A 11 5.66 -7.42 10.96
N ASN A 12 6.89 -7.41 10.47
CA ASN A 12 7.53 -6.21 9.94
C ASN A 12 7.81 -6.36 8.44
N MET A 13 7.81 -5.24 7.75
CA MET A 13 8.18 -5.13 6.34
C MET A 13 9.15 -3.97 6.17
N GLN A 14 9.97 -4.02 5.12
CA GLN A 14 10.76 -2.89 4.70
C GLN A 14 9.91 -1.95 3.84
N ALA A 15 9.98 -0.66 4.12
CA ALA A 15 9.24 0.36 3.41
C ALA A 15 10.12 1.56 3.08
N TYR A 16 10.05 2.01 1.83
CA TYR A 16 10.68 3.26 1.43
C TYR A 16 9.92 4.41 2.06
N THR A 17 10.59 5.21 2.86
CA THR A 17 9.97 6.21 3.74
C THR A 17 10.51 7.59 3.45
N TYR A 18 9.62 8.57 3.27
CA TYR A 18 9.99 9.98 3.20
C TYR A 18 10.41 10.46 4.60
N VAL A 19 11.60 11.01 4.71
CA VAL A 19 12.17 11.50 5.98
C VAL A 19 12.14 13.01 6.03
N SER A 20 12.59 13.65 4.97
CA SER A 20 12.64 15.09 4.81
C SER A 20 12.85 15.44 3.34
N LYS A 21 12.77 16.73 3.00
CA LYS A 21 13.08 17.21 1.65
C LYS A 21 14.44 16.67 1.19
N GLY A 22 14.46 16.02 0.05
CA GLY A 22 15.61 15.40 -0.56
C GLY A 22 15.98 14.03 -0.01
N LYS A 23 15.30 13.52 1.03
CA LYS A 23 15.72 12.30 1.72
C LYS A 23 14.62 11.26 1.84
N PHE A 24 14.85 10.09 1.24
CA PHE A 24 14.14 8.84 1.47
C PHE A 24 15.06 7.85 2.18
N GLU A 25 14.51 7.01 3.03
CA GLU A 25 15.22 5.92 3.70
C GLU A 25 14.39 4.63 3.64
N LEU A 26 15.07 3.51 3.51
CA LEU A 26 14.47 2.21 3.74
C LEU A 26 14.34 2.00 5.25
N ARG A 27 13.11 1.85 5.74
CA ARG A 27 12.81 1.66 7.16
C ARG A 27 11.97 0.43 7.37
N GLU A 28 12.19 -0.19 8.51
CA GLU A 28 11.33 -1.25 9.00
C GLU A 28 10.03 -0.68 9.54
N LYS A 29 8.90 -1.23 9.10
CA LYS A 29 7.56 -0.84 9.53
C LYS A 29 6.70 -2.07 9.79
N PRO A 30 5.70 -1.98 10.67
CA PRO A 30 4.75 -3.06 10.85
C PRO A 30 4.01 -3.36 9.54
N LYS A 31 3.74 -4.63 9.30
CA LYS A 31 2.83 -5.03 8.22
C LYS A 31 1.45 -4.39 8.43
N PRO A 32 0.79 -3.96 7.35
CA PRO A 32 -0.58 -3.47 7.45
C PRO A 32 -1.53 -4.60 7.88
N THR A 33 -2.62 -4.21 8.52
CA THR A 33 -3.75 -5.09 8.86
C THR A 33 -5.00 -4.61 8.16
N LEU A 34 -5.96 -5.50 7.94
CA LEU A 34 -7.27 -5.11 7.42
C LEU A 34 -7.95 -4.16 8.42
N MET A 35 -8.29 -2.96 7.96
CA MET A 35 -8.98 -1.93 8.76
C MET A 35 -10.48 -1.91 8.49
N GLN A 36 -10.89 -2.29 7.28
CA GLN A 36 -12.26 -2.29 6.81
C GLN A 36 -12.60 -3.57 6.07
N GLU A 37 -13.88 -3.88 5.97
CA GLU A 37 -14.35 -5.09 5.29
C GLU A 37 -14.06 -5.11 3.78
N ARG A 38 -13.79 -3.95 3.17
CA ARG A 38 -13.44 -3.79 1.75
C ARG A 38 -11.94 -3.77 1.47
N ASP A 39 -11.10 -3.89 2.49
CA ASP A 39 -9.65 -3.86 2.33
C ASP A 39 -9.11 -5.18 1.79
N ALA A 40 -7.97 -5.08 1.10
CA ALA A 40 -7.16 -6.23 0.72
C ALA A 40 -5.69 -5.94 1.04
N ILE A 41 -4.97 -6.94 1.51
CA ILE A 41 -3.52 -6.87 1.71
C ILE A 41 -2.85 -7.57 0.54
N VAL A 42 -1.93 -6.86 -0.11
CA VAL A 42 -1.19 -7.35 -1.27
C VAL A 42 0.29 -7.43 -0.92
N LYS A 43 0.88 -8.61 -1.08
CA LYS A 43 2.33 -8.79 -1.04
C LYS A 43 2.93 -8.28 -2.34
N VAL A 44 3.60 -7.16 -2.28
CA VAL A 44 4.25 -6.53 -3.43
C VAL A 44 5.39 -7.43 -3.94
N THR A 45 5.36 -7.78 -5.22
CA THR A 45 6.40 -8.58 -5.89
C THR A 45 7.26 -7.76 -6.83
N LEU A 46 6.72 -6.66 -7.35
CA LEU A 46 7.43 -5.70 -8.18
C LEU A 46 6.79 -4.32 -8.00
N ALA A 47 7.62 -3.30 -7.90
CA ALA A 47 7.19 -1.91 -7.82
C ALA A 47 8.00 -1.04 -8.78
N SER A 48 7.43 0.08 -9.20
CA SER A 48 8.07 1.09 -10.04
C SER A 48 8.14 2.42 -9.31
N ILE A 49 9.09 3.26 -9.73
CA ILE A 49 9.20 4.65 -9.30
C ILE A 49 8.49 5.52 -10.33
N CYS A 50 7.57 6.36 -9.84
CA CYS A 50 6.87 7.36 -10.63
C CYS A 50 7.51 8.75 -10.46
N SER A 51 7.30 9.63 -11.41
CA SER A 51 7.75 11.03 -11.27
C SER A 51 7.11 11.76 -10.08
N SER A 52 5.92 11.37 -9.66
CA SER A 52 5.28 11.90 -8.45
C SER A 52 6.05 11.58 -7.16
N ASP A 53 6.79 10.47 -7.11
CA ASP A 53 7.70 10.17 -6.00
C ASP A 53 8.86 11.19 -5.93
N LEU A 54 9.33 11.67 -7.09
CA LEU A 54 10.31 12.74 -7.16
C LEU A 54 9.74 14.07 -6.67
N HIS A 55 8.48 14.37 -6.95
CA HIS A 55 7.81 15.56 -6.42
C HIS A 55 7.71 15.51 -4.88
N ILE A 56 7.41 14.34 -4.32
CA ILE A 56 7.46 14.14 -2.86
C ILE A 56 8.88 14.38 -2.35
N LYS A 57 9.88 13.78 -2.99
CA LYS A 57 11.28 13.93 -2.60
C LYS A 57 11.72 15.41 -2.60
N HIS A 58 11.33 16.16 -3.59
CA HIS A 58 11.67 17.57 -3.73
C HIS A 58 10.86 18.50 -2.79
N GLY A 59 9.90 17.95 -2.05
CA GLY A 59 9.06 18.71 -1.14
C GLY A 59 7.98 19.54 -1.83
N SER A 60 7.61 19.18 -3.07
CA SER A 60 6.57 19.87 -3.85
C SER A 60 5.15 19.38 -3.52
N VAL A 61 5.01 18.38 -2.66
CA VAL A 61 3.73 17.82 -2.23
C VAL A 61 3.46 18.18 -0.78
N PRO A 62 2.64 19.21 -0.47
CA PRO A 62 2.44 19.69 0.89
C PRO A 62 1.87 18.66 1.87
N ARG A 63 1.14 17.67 1.36
CA ARG A 63 0.55 16.59 2.18
C ARG A 63 1.54 15.47 2.53
N ALA A 64 2.70 15.44 1.89
CA ALA A 64 3.73 14.47 2.19
C ALA A 64 4.48 14.89 3.46
N VAL A 65 4.16 14.27 4.56
CA VAL A 65 4.80 14.51 5.86
C VAL A 65 5.86 13.45 6.16
N PRO A 66 6.91 13.77 6.95
CA PRO A 66 7.90 12.78 7.36
C PRO A 66 7.26 11.54 7.99
N GLY A 67 7.76 10.37 7.62
CA GLY A 67 7.27 9.08 8.10
C GLY A 67 6.30 8.36 7.16
N ILE A 68 5.78 9.00 6.10
CA ILE A 68 4.94 8.30 5.14
C ILE A 68 5.72 7.28 4.32
N THR A 69 5.09 6.17 3.99
CA THR A 69 5.59 5.20 3.00
C THR A 69 5.37 5.75 1.61
N VAL A 70 6.37 5.64 0.75
CA VAL A 70 6.35 6.13 -0.62
C VAL A 70 6.26 4.96 -1.60
N GLY A 71 5.60 5.18 -2.73
CA GLY A 71 5.37 4.20 -3.78
C GLY A 71 3.88 3.93 -3.98
N HIS A 72 3.44 3.92 -5.24
CA HIS A 72 2.04 3.74 -5.61
C HIS A 72 1.85 2.99 -6.94
N GLU A 73 2.92 2.50 -7.53
CA GLU A 73 2.89 1.66 -8.74
C GLU A 73 3.44 0.29 -8.40
N MET A 74 2.57 -0.72 -8.36
CA MET A 74 2.98 -2.05 -7.94
C MET A 74 2.12 -3.16 -8.50
N VAL A 75 2.71 -4.34 -8.58
CA VAL A 75 2.01 -5.61 -8.78
C VAL A 75 2.35 -6.54 -7.62
N GLY A 76 1.47 -7.47 -7.31
CA GLY A 76 1.68 -8.38 -6.21
C GLY A 76 0.69 -9.51 -6.17
N ILE A 77 0.75 -10.25 -5.08
CA ILE A 77 -0.15 -11.36 -4.77
C ILE A 77 -1.02 -10.97 -3.59
N VAL A 78 -2.32 -11.16 -3.72
CA VAL A 78 -3.26 -10.94 -2.62
C VAL A 78 -2.94 -11.92 -1.49
N GLU A 79 -2.67 -11.42 -0.29
CA GLU A 79 -2.43 -12.23 0.92
C GLU A 79 -3.69 -12.41 1.75
N GLU A 80 -4.47 -11.33 1.91
CA GLU A 80 -5.65 -11.32 2.77
C GLU A 80 -6.70 -10.37 2.20
N VAL A 81 -7.97 -10.67 2.42
CA VAL A 81 -9.10 -9.85 2.00
C VAL A 81 -10.14 -9.70 3.11
N GLY A 82 -10.75 -8.54 3.19
CA GLY A 82 -11.90 -8.29 4.06
C GLY A 82 -13.17 -8.99 3.56
N LYS A 83 -14.14 -9.12 4.42
CA LYS A 83 -15.38 -9.90 4.18
C LYS A 83 -16.23 -9.39 3.00
N ALA A 84 -16.14 -8.10 2.68
CA ALA A 84 -16.90 -7.49 1.59
C ALA A 84 -16.14 -7.47 0.24
N VAL A 85 -14.94 -8.01 0.18
CA VAL A 85 -14.15 -8.13 -1.05
C VAL A 85 -14.63 -9.34 -1.83
N THR A 86 -15.13 -9.12 -3.06
CA THR A 86 -15.69 -10.17 -3.90
C THR A 86 -14.98 -10.36 -5.24
N LYS A 87 -14.15 -9.38 -5.66
CA LYS A 87 -13.51 -9.38 -6.98
C LYS A 87 -12.17 -10.08 -7.02
N VAL A 88 -11.52 -10.23 -5.89
CA VAL A 88 -10.21 -10.87 -5.75
C VAL A 88 -10.21 -11.78 -4.52
N LYS A 89 -9.30 -12.74 -4.49
CA LYS A 89 -9.12 -13.68 -3.37
C LYS A 89 -7.63 -13.88 -3.08
N PRO A 90 -7.27 -14.37 -1.90
CA PRO A 90 -5.89 -14.75 -1.58
C PRO A 90 -5.30 -15.67 -2.65
N GLY A 91 -4.06 -15.37 -3.07
CA GLY A 91 -3.36 -16.06 -4.15
C GLY A 91 -3.49 -15.40 -5.53
N ASP A 92 -4.45 -14.51 -5.75
CA ASP A 92 -4.58 -13.82 -7.03
C ASP A 92 -3.43 -12.85 -7.25
N ARG A 93 -2.93 -12.82 -8.50
CA ARG A 93 -1.98 -11.79 -8.95
C ARG A 93 -2.73 -10.56 -9.40
N VAL A 94 -2.35 -9.40 -8.86
CA VAL A 94 -3.04 -8.14 -9.10
C VAL A 94 -2.06 -7.01 -9.43
N THR A 95 -2.53 -6.04 -10.19
CA THR A 95 -1.94 -4.70 -10.25
C THR A 95 -2.76 -3.77 -9.37
N VAL A 96 -2.08 -2.88 -8.66
CA VAL A 96 -2.76 -1.95 -7.75
C VAL A 96 -2.86 -0.60 -8.44
N ASN A 97 -4.09 -0.09 -8.57
CA ASN A 97 -4.33 1.25 -9.09
C ASN A 97 -3.97 2.28 -8.01
N VAL A 98 -3.31 3.37 -8.42
CA VAL A 98 -2.97 4.48 -7.54
C VAL A 98 -4.22 5.21 -7.02
N GLU A 99 -5.28 5.24 -7.82
CA GLU A 99 -6.52 5.92 -7.48
C GLU A 99 -7.48 5.01 -6.72
N THR A 100 -7.96 5.50 -5.59
CA THR A 100 -8.85 4.75 -4.69
C THR A 100 -10.27 5.29 -4.82
N PHE A 101 -11.15 4.53 -5.43
CA PHE A 101 -12.56 4.87 -5.62
C PHE A 101 -13.42 4.27 -4.51
N CYS A 102 -14.27 5.07 -3.88
CA CYS A 102 -15.21 4.55 -2.87
C CYS A 102 -16.40 3.82 -3.51
N GLY A 103 -16.70 4.06 -4.79
CA GLY A 103 -17.84 3.50 -5.51
C GLY A 103 -19.21 4.11 -5.19
N GLU A 104 -19.32 4.97 -4.18
CA GLU A 104 -20.59 5.43 -3.61
C GLU A 104 -20.82 6.93 -3.70
N CYS A 105 -19.76 7.74 -3.79
CA CYS A 105 -19.88 9.19 -3.87
C CYS A 105 -20.46 9.65 -5.22
N PHE A 106 -20.83 10.92 -5.27
CA PHE A 106 -21.38 11.54 -6.47
C PHE A 106 -20.49 11.31 -7.72
N PHE A 107 -19.19 11.53 -7.59
CA PHE A 107 -18.24 11.38 -8.70
C PHE A 107 -18.14 9.93 -9.17
N CYS A 108 -18.05 8.97 -8.26
CA CYS A 108 -18.01 7.55 -8.62
C CYS A 108 -19.30 7.11 -9.31
N LYS A 109 -20.48 7.54 -8.84
CA LYS A 109 -21.77 7.23 -9.45
C LYS A 109 -21.91 7.84 -10.83
N LYS A 110 -21.35 9.02 -11.06
CA LYS A 110 -21.33 9.68 -12.37
C LYS A 110 -20.21 9.20 -13.29
N ARG A 111 -19.33 8.29 -12.83
CA ARG A 111 -18.15 7.81 -13.56
C ARG A 111 -17.20 8.93 -14.01
N VAL A 112 -17.10 9.97 -13.21
CA VAL A 112 -16.18 11.14 -13.41
C VAL A 112 -15.09 11.10 -12.34
N CYS A 113 -14.45 9.96 -12.18
CA CYS A 113 -13.36 9.73 -11.23
C CYS A 113 -12.00 9.85 -11.95
N GLU A 114 -11.81 10.87 -12.78
CA GLU A 114 -10.56 11.21 -13.43
C GLU A 114 -9.70 12.15 -12.58
#